data_a153ceb4fcd64fee4e22a2ec8ff1a380
#
_entry.id   a153ceb4fcd64fee4e22a2ec8ff1a380
#
_cell.length_a   1.000
_cell.length_b   1.000
_cell.length_c   1.000
_cell.angle_alpha   90.00
_cell.angle_beta   90.00
_cell.angle_gamma   90.00
#
_symmetry.space_group_name_H-M   'P 1'
#
loop_
_entity.id
_entity.type
_entity.pdbx_description
1 polymer ?
#
loop_
_entity_poly.entity_id
_entity_poly.type
_entity_poly.pdbx_seq_one_letter_code
_entity_poly.pdbx_strand_id
1 'polypeptide(L)'
;MLFQAGHCQSRDEHLWPKQQFTHIREALAHLPDDVILDGELYVHGWSLQKINSFCSVHPNCTPKPNAHELIYNIFDCFFPLHPLRSFAERTHWIQSTLAHLPAPISVVPTHRVTAPLEAEELYTHYRQLSYEGTMYRDSESPYGTQLSCGNKENRWTCLLKRKDWQDAEFEIVDYELTTGKHNEQGFKLTCKTESGRTFSVGSGLSHVEMRDYVLAPPIGRLARVRYLALSDQGVPTQLTLEAIL
;
A
#
# COMPACT_ATOMS: atom_id res chain seq x y z
N MET A 1 -8.91 2.04 -0.78
CA MET A 1 -10.22 2.73 -0.61
C MET A 1 -11.30 1.68 -0.42
N LEU A 2 -12.15 1.88 0.56
CA LEU A 2 -13.39 1.10 0.71
C LEU A 2 -14.55 1.89 0.13
N PHE A 3 -15.47 1.21 -0.55
CA PHE A 3 -16.70 1.78 -1.08
C PHE A 3 -17.89 0.96 -0.60
N GLN A 4 -18.90 1.64 -0.01
CA GLN A 4 -20.17 1.02 0.41
C GLN A 4 -21.29 2.05 0.37
N ALA A 5 -22.46 1.69 -0.16
CA ALA A 5 -23.69 2.53 -0.11
C ALA A 5 -23.44 4.00 -0.52
N GLY A 6 -22.66 4.21 -1.59
CA GLY A 6 -22.30 5.55 -2.07
C GLY A 6 -21.26 6.29 -1.22
N HIS A 7 -20.66 5.67 -0.22
CA HIS A 7 -19.60 6.26 0.61
C HIS A 7 -18.23 5.72 0.22
N CYS A 8 -17.24 6.61 0.16
CA CYS A 8 -15.84 6.25 -0.02
C CYS A 8 -15.10 6.49 1.29
N GLN A 9 -14.28 5.53 1.72
CA GLN A 9 -13.56 5.56 2.99
C GLN A 9 -12.11 5.12 2.80
N SER A 10 -11.18 5.79 3.50
CA SER A 10 -9.79 5.35 3.54
C SER A 10 -9.63 4.09 4.41
N ARG A 11 -8.46 3.45 4.34
CA ARG A 11 -8.13 2.32 5.23
C ARG A 11 -8.12 2.71 6.72
N ASP A 12 -7.82 3.98 7.02
CA ASP A 12 -7.82 4.54 8.38
C ASP A 12 -9.19 5.10 8.78
N GLU A 13 -10.26 4.61 8.16
CA GLU A 13 -11.66 4.94 8.44
C GLU A 13 -12.06 6.41 8.20
N HIS A 14 -11.25 7.20 7.50
CA HIS A 14 -11.61 8.55 7.12
C HIS A 14 -12.56 8.55 5.92
N LEU A 15 -13.75 9.12 6.10
CA LEU A 15 -14.73 9.31 5.04
C LEU A 15 -14.33 10.48 4.13
N TRP A 16 -14.32 10.26 2.83
CA TRP A 16 -14.18 11.35 1.87
C TRP A 16 -15.49 12.12 1.68
N PRO A 17 -15.41 13.45 1.53
CA PRO A 17 -16.59 14.27 1.22
C PRO A 17 -17.35 13.76 0.00
N LYS A 18 -18.68 13.94 -0.03
CA LYS A 18 -19.54 13.43 -1.12
C LYS A 18 -19.15 13.97 -2.50
N GLN A 19 -18.66 15.19 -2.58
CA GLN A 19 -18.21 15.84 -3.82
C GLN A 19 -16.87 15.27 -4.34
N GLN A 20 -16.14 14.52 -3.52
CA GLN A 20 -14.91 13.89 -3.95
C GLN A 20 -15.20 12.51 -4.55
N PHE A 21 -14.54 12.18 -5.66
CA PHE A 21 -14.75 10.93 -6.41
C PHE A 21 -16.20 10.71 -6.88
N THR A 22 -16.92 11.77 -7.23
CA THR A 22 -18.31 11.71 -7.70
C THR A 22 -18.46 10.74 -8.87
N HIS A 23 -17.52 10.76 -9.84
CA HIS A 23 -17.50 9.86 -10.99
C HIS A 23 -17.48 8.37 -10.58
N ILE A 24 -16.74 8.01 -9.52
CA ILE A 24 -16.70 6.63 -9.00
C ILE A 24 -18.01 6.30 -8.27
N ARG A 25 -18.54 7.24 -7.48
CA ARG A 25 -19.83 7.06 -6.76
C ARG A 25 -20.99 6.85 -7.71
N GLU A 26 -21.05 7.63 -8.78
CA GLU A 26 -22.08 7.52 -9.81
C GLU A 26 -21.98 6.19 -10.57
N ALA A 27 -20.76 5.77 -10.92
CA ALA A 27 -20.53 4.51 -11.61
C ALA A 27 -20.96 3.29 -10.77
N LEU A 28 -20.91 3.38 -9.44
CA LEU A 28 -21.24 2.30 -8.50
C LEU A 28 -22.59 2.49 -7.79
N ALA A 29 -23.38 3.50 -8.16
CA ALA A 29 -24.64 3.83 -7.50
C ALA A 29 -25.72 2.74 -7.59
N HIS A 30 -25.57 1.82 -8.55
CA HIS A 30 -26.52 0.69 -8.76
C HIS A 30 -26.21 -0.55 -7.92
N LEU A 31 -25.08 -0.54 -7.18
CA LEU A 31 -24.69 -1.68 -6.37
C LEU A 31 -25.54 -1.79 -5.10
N PRO A 32 -25.77 -3.02 -4.61
CA PRO A 32 -26.45 -3.22 -3.35
C PRO A 32 -25.64 -2.69 -2.16
N ASP A 33 -26.33 -2.20 -1.13
CA ASP A 33 -25.74 -1.60 0.06
C ASP A 33 -25.04 -2.61 0.99
N ASP A 34 -25.28 -3.90 0.78
CA ASP A 34 -24.75 -5.01 1.58
C ASP A 34 -23.40 -5.54 1.11
N VAL A 35 -22.77 -4.86 0.16
CA VAL A 35 -21.41 -5.18 -0.30
C VAL A 35 -20.46 -4.01 -0.02
N ILE A 36 -19.29 -4.34 0.49
CA ILE A 36 -18.16 -3.40 0.64
C ILE A 36 -17.12 -3.77 -0.39
N LEU A 37 -16.80 -2.85 -1.30
CA LEU A 37 -15.71 -3.02 -2.26
C LEU A 37 -14.39 -2.56 -1.66
N ASP A 38 -13.33 -3.32 -1.88
CA ASP A 38 -11.95 -2.96 -1.52
C ASP A 38 -11.09 -2.81 -2.77
N GLY A 39 -10.42 -1.67 -2.87
CA GLY A 39 -9.64 -1.33 -4.03
C GLY A 39 -8.69 -0.15 -3.80
N GLU A 40 -7.97 0.19 -4.83
CA GLU A 40 -7.01 1.29 -4.81
C GLU A 40 -7.36 2.34 -5.86
N LEU A 41 -7.24 3.61 -5.47
CA LEU A 41 -7.27 4.73 -6.42
C LEU A 41 -5.92 4.79 -7.12
N TYR A 42 -5.91 4.58 -8.42
CA TYR A 42 -4.67 4.43 -9.17
C TYR A 42 -4.83 4.92 -10.61
N VAL A 43 -3.76 5.46 -11.16
CA VAL A 43 -3.58 5.72 -12.59
C VAL A 43 -2.20 5.22 -12.97
N HIS A 44 -2.11 4.34 -13.95
CA HIS A 44 -0.83 3.79 -14.39
C HIS A 44 0.12 4.90 -14.87
N GLY A 45 1.36 4.87 -14.41
CA GLY A 45 2.36 5.88 -14.70
C GLY A 45 2.29 7.15 -13.84
N TRP A 46 1.31 7.27 -12.93
CA TRP A 46 1.33 8.36 -11.95
C TRP A 46 2.16 7.98 -10.72
N SER A 47 2.93 8.96 -10.21
CA SER A 47 3.62 8.77 -8.94
C SER A 47 2.65 8.69 -7.77
N LEU A 48 3.07 7.99 -6.70
CA LEU A 48 2.29 7.90 -5.46
C LEU A 48 1.99 9.30 -4.88
N GLN A 49 2.94 10.24 -4.97
CA GLN A 49 2.75 11.61 -4.52
C GLN A 49 1.64 12.31 -5.31
N LYS A 50 1.61 12.13 -6.62
CA LYS A 50 0.55 12.68 -7.47
C LYS A 50 -0.80 12.11 -7.07
N ILE A 51 -0.94 10.79 -6.95
CA ILE A 51 -2.19 10.12 -6.53
C ILE A 51 -2.63 10.64 -5.16
N ASN A 52 -1.73 10.62 -4.16
CA ASN A 52 -2.03 11.08 -2.81
C ASN A 52 -2.47 12.54 -2.75
N SER A 53 -1.96 13.38 -3.65
CA SER A 53 -2.36 14.77 -3.74
C SER A 53 -3.85 14.98 -4.06
N PHE A 54 -4.50 13.98 -4.67
CA PHE A 54 -5.95 13.96 -4.96
C PHE A 54 -6.76 13.29 -3.85
N CYS A 55 -6.11 12.49 -3.00
CA CYS A 55 -6.74 11.73 -1.92
C CYS A 55 -6.71 12.46 -0.57
N SER A 56 -6.30 13.72 -0.54
CA SER A 56 -6.28 14.52 0.70
C SER A 56 -7.68 14.67 1.29
N VAL A 57 -7.83 14.34 2.59
CA VAL A 57 -9.11 14.30 3.32
C VAL A 57 -9.32 15.61 4.12
N HIS A 58 -8.91 16.75 3.60
CA HIS A 58 -9.17 17.99 4.31
C HIS A 58 -10.63 18.42 4.10
N PRO A 59 -11.42 18.72 5.15
CA PRO A 59 -12.84 19.05 5.03
C PRO A 59 -13.16 20.22 4.09
N ASN A 60 -12.20 21.12 3.91
CA ASN A 60 -12.29 22.30 3.05
C ASN A 60 -11.57 22.10 1.70
N CYS A 61 -11.18 20.88 1.36
CA CYS A 61 -10.47 20.62 0.12
C CYS A 61 -11.46 20.62 -1.05
N THR A 62 -11.32 21.57 -1.93
CA THR A 62 -12.04 21.55 -3.20
C THR A 62 -11.45 20.42 -4.06
N PRO A 63 -12.28 19.56 -4.67
CA PRO A 63 -11.79 18.52 -5.57
C PRO A 63 -10.90 19.12 -6.65
N LYS A 64 -9.72 18.53 -6.86
CA LYS A 64 -8.82 19.01 -7.92
C LYS A 64 -9.44 18.75 -9.29
N PRO A 65 -9.22 19.61 -10.28
CA PRO A 65 -9.86 19.50 -11.59
C PRO A 65 -9.72 18.13 -12.26
N ASN A 66 -8.58 17.46 -12.07
CA ASN A 66 -8.27 16.17 -12.70
C ASN A 66 -8.56 14.95 -11.79
N ALA A 67 -9.31 15.12 -10.71
CA ALA A 67 -9.69 14.01 -9.84
C ALA A 67 -10.52 12.93 -10.56
N HIS A 68 -11.20 13.30 -11.65
CA HIS A 68 -11.96 12.38 -12.52
C HIS A 68 -11.08 11.41 -13.33
N GLU A 69 -9.77 11.64 -13.42
CA GLU A 69 -8.83 10.72 -14.06
C GLU A 69 -8.48 9.52 -13.17
N LEU A 70 -8.74 9.61 -11.85
CA LEU A 70 -8.50 8.50 -10.92
C LEU A 70 -9.43 7.34 -11.21
N ILE A 71 -8.84 6.16 -11.33
CA ILE A 71 -9.54 4.91 -11.55
C ILE A 71 -9.59 4.13 -10.23
N TYR A 72 -10.75 3.59 -9.89
CA TYR A 72 -10.90 2.69 -8.76
C TYR A 72 -10.64 1.26 -9.21
N ASN A 73 -9.48 0.75 -8.85
CA ASN A 73 -9.01 -0.59 -9.17
C ASN A 73 -9.43 -1.54 -8.06
N ILE A 74 -10.48 -2.30 -8.28
CA ILE A 74 -11.10 -3.20 -7.30
C ILE A 74 -10.39 -4.55 -7.32
N PHE A 75 -9.94 -5.01 -6.16
CA PHE A 75 -9.22 -6.28 -6.00
C PHE A 75 -9.88 -7.22 -5.00
N ASP A 76 -10.84 -6.77 -4.19
CA ASP A 76 -11.59 -7.62 -3.27
C ASP A 76 -12.96 -6.99 -2.93
N CYS A 77 -13.82 -7.77 -2.28
CA CYS A 77 -15.06 -7.28 -1.69
C CYS A 77 -15.37 -8.04 -0.40
N PHE A 78 -16.23 -7.45 0.42
CA PHE A 78 -16.69 -8.03 1.66
C PHE A 78 -18.22 -7.99 1.74
N PHE A 79 -18.81 -9.08 2.22
CA PHE A 79 -20.25 -9.20 2.42
C PHE A 79 -20.50 -9.32 3.92
N PRO A 80 -20.97 -8.27 4.61
CA PRO A 80 -21.22 -8.31 6.06
C PRO A 80 -22.18 -9.41 6.50
N LEU A 81 -23.18 -9.73 5.66
CA LEU A 81 -24.13 -10.80 5.92
C LEU A 81 -23.58 -12.22 5.62
N HIS A 82 -22.47 -12.30 4.90
CA HIS A 82 -21.80 -13.55 4.52
C HIS A 82 -20.28 -13.45 4.72
N PRO A 83 -19.81 -13.24 5.96
CA PRO A 83 -18.41 -12.88 6.24
C PRO A 83 -17.40 -14.00 5.93
N LEU A 84 -17.88 -15.23 5.77
CA LEU A 84 -17.03 -16.40 5.53
C LEU A 84 -16.87 -16.74 4.03
N ARG A 85 -17.42 -15.95 3.11
CA ARG A 85 -17.19 -16.17 1.68
C ARG A 85 -15.71 -16.24 1.38
N SER A 86 -15.30 -17.27 0.65
CA SER A 86 -13.93 -17.48 0.22
C SER A 86 -13.47 -16.39 -0.77
N PHE A 87 -12.15 -16.22 -0.93
CA PHE A 87 -11.63 -15.30 -1.94
C PHE A 87 -12.06 -15.68 -3.35
N ALA A 88 -12.16 -16.97 -3.66
CA ALA A 88 -12.64 -17.44 -4.94
C ALA A 88 -14.08 -17.00 -5.21
N GLU A 89 -14.99 -17.14 -4.23
CA GLU A 89 -16.38 -16.69 -4.36
C GLU A 89 -16.48 -15.16 -4.53
N ARG A 90 -15.70 -14.40 -3.78
CA ARG A 90 -15.66 -12.94 -3.88
C ARG A 90 -15.11 -12.48 -5.22
N THR A 91 -14.04 -13.10 -5.71
CA THR A 91 -13.46 -12.82 -7.02
C THR A 91 -14.43 -13.14 -8.14
N HIS A 92 -15.14 -14.26 -8.05
CA HIS A 92 -16.17 -14.62 -9.02
C HIS A 92 -17.28 -13.56 -9.06
N TRP A 93 -17.76 -13.10 -7.90
CA TRP A 93 -18.77 -12.05 -7.83
C TRP A 93 -18.26 -10.72 -8.45
N ILE A 94 -17.04 -10.30 -8.14
CA ILE A 94 -16.41 -9.10 -8.72
C ILE A 94 -16.36 -9.21 -10.25
N GLN A 95 -15.88 -10.33 -10.76
CA GLN A 95 -15.73 -10.56 -12.20
C GLN A 95 -17.10 -10.54 -12.92
N SER A 96 -18.10 -11.21 -12.38
CA SER A 96 -19.43 -11.27 -12.98
C SER A 96 -20.19 -9.95 -12.89
N THR A 97 -19.97 -9.15 -11.85
CA THR A 97 -20.75 -7.95 -11.57
C THR A 97 -20.07 -6.67 -12.08
N LEU A 98 -18.74 -6.59 -12.00
CA LEU A 98 -18.03 -5.32 -12.22
C LEU A 98 -17.08 -5.30 -13.42
N ALA A 99 -16.64 -6.48 -13.92
CA ALA A 99 -15.60 -6.51 -14.97
C ALA A 99 -16.06 -5.91 -16.31
N HIS A 100 -17.36 -5.75 -16.53
CA HIS A 100 -17.93 -5.14 -17.73
C HIS A 100 -18.11 -3.62 -17.62
N LEU A 101 -17.92 -3.04 -16.42
CA LEU A 101 -18.09 -1.62 -16.21
C LEU A 101 -16.93 -0.85 -16.88
N PRO A 102 -17.23 0.28 -17.54
CA PRO A 102 -16.18 1.13 -18.08
C PRO A 102 -15.46 1.92 -16.97
N ALA A 103 -14.40 2.62 -17.36
CA ALA A 103 -13.80 3.62 -16.46
C ALA A 103 -14.90 4.55 -15.87
N PRO A 104 -14.79 4.95 -14.62
CA PRO A 104 -13.60 4.91 -13.75
C PRO A 104 -13.44 3.62 -12.91
N ILE A 105 -14.15 2.57 -13.25
CA ILE A 105 -14.06 1.29 -12.55
C ILE A 105 -13.14 0.34 -13.31
N SER A 106 -12.26 -0.33 -12.59
CA SER A 106 -11.40 -1.37 -13.12
C SER A 106 -11.32 -2.53 -12.12
N VAL A 107 -11.36 -3.74 -12.62
CA VAL A 107 -11.15 -4.94 -11.82
C VAL A 107 -9.72 -5.41 -12.00
N VAL A 108 -8.99 -5.56 -10.88
CA VAL A 108 -7.59 -6.02 -10.93
C VAL A 108 -7.53 -7.45 -11.47
N PRO A 109 -6.71 -7.72 -12.50
CA PRO A 109 -6.54 -9.06 -13.03
C PRO A 109 -6.15 -10.05 -11.93
N THR A 110 -6.92 -11.13 -11.82
CA THR A 110 -6.70 -12.18 -10.82
C THR A 110 -6.60 -13.52 -11.54
N HIS A 111 -5.49 -14.21 -11.37
CA HIS A 111 -5.18 -15.48 -12.01
C HIS A 111 -5.07 -16.57 -10.96
N ARG A 112 -5.67 -17.72 -11.22
CA ARG A 112 -5.43 -18.90 -10.40
C ARG A 112 -4.12 -19.54 -10.83
N VAL A 113 -3.21 -19.74 -9.89
CA VAL A 113 -1.94 -20.41 -10.09
C VAL A 113 -1.90 -21.71 -9.28
N THR A 114 -1.33 -22.75 -9.86
CA THR A 114 -1.24 -24.08 -9.24
C THR A 114 0.20 -24.54 -9.08
N ALA A 115 1.12 -23.85 -9.74
CA ALA A 115 2.55 -24.14 -9.69
C ALA A 115 3.38 -22.87 -9.45
N PRO A 116 4.53 -22.99 -8.77
CA PRO A 116 5.43 -21.85 -8.56
C PRO A 116 5.90 -21.18 -9.85
N LEU A 117 6.09 -21.95 -10.91
CA LEU A 117 6.54 -21.43 -12.21
C LEU A 117 5.51 -20.47 -12.82
N GLU A 118 4.22 -20.81 -12.77
CA GLU A 118 3.14 -19.94 -13.24
C GLU A 118 3.13 -18.60 -12.50
N ALA A 119 3.37 -18.65 -11.18
CA ALA A 119 3.46 -17.45 -10.35
C ALA A 119 4.66 -16.58 -10.74
N GLU A 120 5.80 -17.18 -11.09
CA GLU A 120 7.01 -16.49 -11.55
C GLU A 120 6.81 -15.82 -12.92
N GLU A 121 6.18 -16.52 -13.84
CA GLU A 121 5.88 -15.99 -15.17
C GLU A 121 4.95 -14.78 -15.10
N LEU A 122 3.87 -14.86 -14.31
CA LEU A 122 2.96 -13.73 -14.08
C LEU A 122 3.67 -12.56 -13.38
N TYR A 123 4.50 -12.84 -12.38
CA TYR A 123 5.28 -11.80 -11.72
C TYR A 123 6.18 -11.06 -12.73
N THR A 124 6.94 -11.80 -13.52
CA THR A 124 7.83 -11.25 -14.56
C THR A 124 7.04 -10.43 -15.58
N HIS A 125 5.90 -10.95 -16.03
CA HIS A 125 5.03 -10.25 -16.98
C HIS A 125 4.55 -8.89 -16.43
N TYR A 126 4.04 -8.86 -15.19
CA TYR A 126 3.57 -7.60 -14.60
C TYR A 126 4.72 -6.63 -14.28
N ARG A 127 5.91 -7.13 -13.95
CA ARG A 127 7.10 -6.28 -13.80
C ARG A 127 7.51 -5.63 -15.12
N GLN A 128 7.46 -6.36 -16.25
CA GLN A 128 7.70 -5.80 -17.58
C GLN A 128 6.70 -4.71 -17.96
N LEU A 129 5.47 -4.80 -17.47
CA LEU A 129 4.45 -3.77 -17.62
C LEU A 129 4.57 -2.61 -16.61
N SER A 130 5.68 -2.55 -15.84
CA SER A 130 5.96 -1.49 -14.85
C SER A 130 5.02 -1.47 -13.65
N TYR A 131 4.35 -2.58 -13.32
CA TYR A 131 3.67 -2.71 -12.03
C TYR A 131 4.67 -3.02 -10.91
N GLU A 132 4.32 -2.66 -9.66
CA GLU A 132 5.20 -2.82 -8.51
C GLU A 132 5.49 -4.28 -8.13
N GLY A 133 4.61 -5.21 -8.49
CA GLY A 133 4.71 -6.62 -8.16
C GLY A 133 3.36 -7.33 -8.16
N THR A 134 3.28 -8.44 -7.44
CA THR A 134 2.08 -9.27 -7.36
C THR A 134 1.66 -9.53 -5.92
N MET A 135 0.36 -9.79 -5.73
CA MET A 135 -0.23 -10.22 -4.47
C MET A 135 -0.72 -11.64 -4.63
N TYR A 136 -0.34 -12.52 -3.71
CA TYR A 136 -0.83 -13.91 -3.67
C TYR A 136 -1.85 -14.04 -2.57
N ARG A 137 -2.98 -14.67 -2.88
CA ARG A 137 -4.06 -14.92 -1.93
C ARG A 137 -4.43 -16.39 -1.92
N ASP A 138 -4.72 -16.91 -0.73
CA ASP A 138 -5.33 -18.22 -0.61
C ASP A 138 -6.79 -18.14 -1.09
N SER A 139 -7.15 -18.99 -2.06
CA SER A 139 -8.47 -19.02 -2.70
C SER A 139 -9.61 -19.29 -1.71
N GLU A 140 -9.35 -20.06 -0.66
CA GLU A 140 -10.35 -20.48 0.33
C GLU A 140 -10.46 -19.50 1.52
N SER A 141 -9.57 -18.50 1.60
CA SER A 141 -9.56 -17.58 2.73
C SER A 141 -10.75 -16.62 2.71
N PRO A 142 -11.43 -16.39 3.85
CA PRO A 142 -12.43 -15.35 3.99
C PRO A 142 -11.79 -13.96 3.86
N TYR A 143 -12.62 -12.93 3.70
CA TYR A 143 -12.14 -11.54 3.71
C TYR A 143 -11.57 -11.23 5.08
N GLY A 144 -10.34 -10.87 5.01
CA GLY A 144 -9.62 -10.86 6.15
C GLY A 144 -9.62 -9.75 7.05
N THR A 145 -9.95 -9.90 8.23
CA THR A 145 -9.30 -9.15 9.27
C THR A 145 -9.23 -9.92 10.56
N GLN A 146 -10.27 -10.24 11.19
CA GLN A 146 -10.24 -10.68 12.57
C GLN A 146 -10.67 -12.13 12.75
N LEU A 147 -11.28 -12.70 11.73
CA LEU A 147 -11.92 -14.02 11.83
C LEU A 147 -11.03 -15.17 11.38
N SER A 148 -9.98 -14.92 10.61
CA SER A 148 -9.31 -16.02 9.92
C SER A 148 -7.87 -16.31 10.31
N CYS A 149 -7.11 -15.39 10.87
CA CYS A 149 -5.67 -15.60 11.09
C CYS A 149 -5.11 -14.96 12.34
N GLY A 150 -5.69 -15.20 13.51
CA GLY A 150 -5.00 -14.97 14.78
C GLY A 150 -4.49 -13.54 15.04
N ASN A 151 -4.03 -13.31 16.19
CA ASN A 151 -3.53 -12.08 16.81
C ASN A 151 -2.85 -11.08 15.86
N LYS A 152 -3.02 -9.79 16.15
CA LYS A 152 -2.39 -8.62 15.51
C LYS A 152 -0.86 -8.73 15.26
N GLU A 153 -0.21 -9.70 15.84
CA GLU A 153 1.24 -9.96 15.73
C GLU A 153 1.60 -10.88 14.57
N ASN A 154 0.65 -11.66 14.04
CA ASN A 154 0.92 -12.56 12.93
C ASN A 154 0.49 -11.92 11.63
N ARG A 155 1.46 -11.59 10.78
CA ARG A 155 1.23 -11.22 9.39
C ARG A 155 0.36 -12.30 8.74
N TRP A 156 -0.64 -11.86 8.01
CA TRP A 156 -1.54 -12.72 7.26
C TRP A 156 -0.78 -13.70 6.37
N THR A 157 -0.90 -14.97 6.67
CA THR A 157 -0.34 -16.03 5.83
C THR A 157 -1.17 -16.23 4.56
N CYS A 158 -2.45 -15.81 4.57
CA CYS A 158 -3.37 -15.91 3.43
C CYS A 158 -3.21 -14.80 2.38
N LEU A 159 -2.38 -13.80 2.64
CA LEU A 159 -2.09 -12.69 1.74
C LEU A 159 -0.61 -12.36 1.76
N LEU A 160 0.07 -12.71 0.68
CA LEU A 160 1.50 -12.45 0.52
C LEU A 160 1.73 -11.41 -0.56
N LYS A 161 2.66 -10.50 -0.30
CA LYS A 161 3.05 -9.45 -1.24
C LYS A 161 4.46 -9.72 -1.74
N ARG A 162 4.61 -9.77 -3.07
CA ARG A 162 5.90 -9.88 -3.72
C ARG A 162 6.21 -8.59 -4.48
N LYS A 163 7.33 -7.98 -4.14
CA LYS A 163 7.89 -6.79 -4.78
C LYS A 163 9.39 -6.93 -4.87
N ASP A 164 10.00 -6.25 -5.85
CA ASP A 164 11.47 -6.14 -5.91
C ASP A 164 11.94 -5.06 -4.93
N TRP A 165 12.90 -5.44 -4.13
CA TRP A 165 13.62 -4.54 -3.26
C TRP A 165 14.90 -4.10 -3.96
N GLN A 166 15.25 -2.83 -3.74
CA GLN A 166 16.53 -2.25 -4.10
C GLN A 166 17.29 -1.93 -2.81
N ASP A 167 18.60 -1.96 -2.84
CA ASP A 167 19.45 -1.50 -1.76
C ASP A 167 20.52 -0.56 -2.29
N ALA A 168 20.87 0.42 -1.46
CA ALA A 168 21.95 1.35 -1.72
C ALA A 168 22.55 1.86 -0.40
N GLU A 169 23.75 2.43 -0.49
CA GLU A 169 24.48 2.97 0.64
C GLU A 169 24.38 4.49 0.62
N PHE A 170 24.11 5.09 1.78
CA PHE A 170 23.92 6.52 1.95
C PHE A 170 24.71 7.01 3.17
N GLU A 171 25.33 8.16 3.05
CA GLU A 171 26.02 8.82 4.17
C GLU A 171 25.01 9.21 5.25
N ILE A 172 25.32 8.88 6.51
CA ILE A 172 24.56 9.32 7.69
C ILE A 172 25.05 10.71 8.06
N VAL A 173 24.18 11.70 7.96
CA VAL A 173 24.54 13.10 8.22
C VAL A 173 23.98 13.64 9.52
N ASP A 174 22.93 13.00 10.07
CA ASP A 174 22.30 13.42 11.33
C ASP A 174 21.48 12.29 11.94
N TYR A 175 20.99 12.48 13.16
CA TYR A 175 20.09 11.57 13.84
C TYR A 175 19.10 12.32 14.75
N GLU A 176 17.97 11.70 15.01
CA GLU A 176 16.92 12.21 15.88
C GLU A 176 16.47 11.15 16.87
N LEU A 177 16.32 11.54 18.14
CA LEU A 177 15.67 10.72 19.15
C LEU A 177 14.15 10.94 19.06
N THR A 178 13.41 9.86 18.88
CA THR A 178 11.96 9.90 18.76
C THR A 178 11.30 9.11 19.89
N THR A 179 10.05 9.39 20.17
CA THR A 179 9.23 8.58 21.10
C THR A 179 8.45 7.56 20.28
N GLY A 180 8.73 6.27 20.50
CA GLY A 180 8.04 5.17 19.85
C GLY A 180 6.60 4.97 20.36
N LYS A 181 5.87 4.03 19.74
CA LYS A 181 4.44 3.76 20.01
C LYS A 181 4.09 3.39 21.46
N HIS A 182 5.05 3.02 22.27
CA HIS A 182 4.87 2.61 23.67
C HIS A 182 5.68 3.46 24.65
N ASN A 183 5.93 4.75 24.33
CA ASN A 183 6.84 5.64 25.08
C ASN A 183 8.29 5.12 25.14
N GLU A 184 8.65 4.19 24.29
CA GLU A 184 10.03 3.72 24.15
C GLU A 184 10.85 4.75 23.35
N GLN A 185 12.12 4.86 23.69
CA GLN A 185 13.06 5.73 22.97
C GLN A 185 13.33 5.14 21.59
N GLY A 186 12.91 5.84 20.54
CA GLY A 186 13.21 5.54 19.16
C GLY A 186 14.44 6.28 18.67
N PHE A 187 15.04 5.76 17.61
CA PHE A 187 16.20 6.33 16.95
C PHE A 187 15.96 6.41 15.45
N LYS A 188 16.21 7.58 14.86
CA LYS A 188 15.98 7.83 13.45
C LYS A 188 17.21 8.49 12.86
N LEU A 189 17.74 7.89 11.80
CA LEU A 189 18.88 8.40 11.07
C LEU A 189 18.43 9.33 9.94
N THR A 190 19.18 10.38 9.71
CA THR A 190 19.08 11.21 8.50
C THR A 190 20.22 10.86 7.56
N CYS A 191 19.87 10.35 6.39
CA CYS A 191 20.80 9.97 5.33
C CYS A 191 20.74 10.96 4.18
N LYS A 192 21.84 11.04 3.41
CA LYS A 192 22.00 11.98 2.31
C LYS A 192 22.19 11.23 0.99
N THR A 193 21.44 11.59 -0.03
CA THR A 193 21.60 11.08 -1.40
C THR A 193 22.79 11.75 -2.10
N GLU A 194 23.26 11.18 -3.20
CA GLU A 194 24.31 11.76 -4.05
C GLU A 194 23.93 13.18 -4.55
N SER A 195 22.63 13.40 -4.79
CA SER A 195 22.14 14.74 -5.18
C SER A 195 22.08 15.76 -4.03
N GLY A 196 22.52 15.37 -2.83
CA GLY A 196 22.53 16.24 -1.64
C GLY A 196 21.21 16.34 -0.89
N ARG A 197 20.15 15.62 -1.32
CA ARG A 197 18.88 15.58 -0.61
C ARG A 197 18.96 14.67 0.61
N THR A 198 18.22 14.99 1.64
CA THR A 198 18.17 14.18 2.86
C THR A 198 16.86 13.43 2.99
N PHE A 199 16.91 12.28 3.64
CA PHE A 199 15.75 11.48 4.02
C PHE A 199 16.03 10.79 5.36
N SER A 200 14.97 10.32 6.01
CA SER A 200 15.10 9.70 7.31
C SER A 200 14.72 8.23 7.27
N VAL A 201 15.46 7.41 7.99
CA VAL A 201 15.18 5.98 8.21
C VAL A 201 15.13 5.71 9.71
N GLY A 202 13.99 5.17 10.17
CA GLY A 202 13.74 4.89 11.58
C GLY A 202 13.32 3.43 11.85
N SER A 203 13.42 2.56 10.84
CA SER A 203 13.11 1.13 10.96
C SER A 203 14.33 0.28 10.60
N GLY A 204 14.46 -0.91 11.19
CA GLY A 204 15.52 -1.87 10.88
C GLY A 204 16.59 -2.02 11.98
N LEU A 205 16.66 -1.12 12.95
CA LEU A 205 17.53 -1.27 14.11
C LEU A 205 16.82 -2.04 15.22
N SER A 206 17.56 -2.90 15.90
CA SER A 206 17.14 -3.52 17.15
C SER A 206 17.24 -2.51 18.31
N HIS A 207 16.53 -2.78 19.41
CA HIS A 207 16.61 -1.92 20.61
C HIS A 207 18.00 -1.86 21.22
N VAL A 208 18.84 -2.89 21.03
CA VAL A 208 20.24 -2.90 21.49
C VAL A 208 21.06 -1.94 20.66
N GLU A 209 21.01 -2.07 19.35
CA GLU A 209 21.71 -1.16 18.40
C GLU A 209 21.29 0.30 18.59
N MET A 210 19.99 0.54 18.79
CA MET A 210 19.52 1.92 19.06
C MET A 210 20.18 2.52 20.31
N ARG A 211 20.31 1.75 21.38
CA ARG A 211 20.97 2.22 22.60
C ARG A 211 22.46 2.51 22.39
N ASP A 212 23.13 1.66 21.64
CA ASP A 212 24.56 1.84 21.34
C ASP A 212 24.78 3.10 20.48
N TYR A 213 23.92 3.33 19.50
CA TYR A 213 24.00 4.52 18.64
C TYR A 213 23.53 5.81 19.30
N VAL A 214 22.74 5.74 20.37
CA VAL A 214 22.47 6.92 21.22
C VAL A 214 23.74 7.38 21.94
N LEU A 215 24.60 6.45 22.38
CA LEU A 215 25.86 6.74 23.07
C LEU A 215 26.96 7.14 22.09
N ALA A 216 26.99 6.57 20.90
CA ALA A 216 27.98 6.83 19.87
C ALA A 216 27.28 6.93 18.48
N PRO A 217 26.71 8.10 18.16
CA PRO A 217 25.98 8.29 16.89
C PRO A 217 26.86 7.99 15.66
N PRO A 218 26.36 7.24 14.69
CA PRO A 218 27.13 6.77 13.54
C PRO A 218 27.23 7.82 12.42
N ILE A 219 27.38 9.09 12.75
CA ILE A 219 27.49 10.18 11.78
C ILE A 219 28.76 10.04 10.96
N GLY A 220 28.65 10.24 9.64
CA GLY A 220 29.74 10.08 8.67
C GLY A 220 29.97 8.64 8.23
N ARG A 221 29.27 7.64 8.81
CA ARG A 221 29.27 6.26 8.33
C ARG A 221 28.24 6.08 7.21
N LEU A 222 28.30 4.94 6.52
CA LEU A 222 27.34 4.57 5.48
C LEU A 222 26.22 3.71 6.08
N ALA A 223 24.99 4.05 5.74
CA ALA A 223 23.80 3.25 6.00
C ALA A 223 23.45 2.48 4.72
N ARG A 224 23.42 1.15 4.78
CA ARG A 224 22.79 0.34 3.74
C ARG A 224 21.30 0.33 3.98
N VAL A 225 20.57 0.92 3.03
CA VAL A 225 19.12 1.09 3.12
C VAL A 225 18.47 0.30 1.99
N ARG A 226 17.51 -0.56 2.36
CA ARG A 226 16.63 -1.26 1.43
C ARG A 226 15.38 -0.44 1.21
N TYR A 227 14.94 -0.30 -0.05
CA TYR A 227 13.79 0.51 -0.41
C TYR A 227 13.04 -0.08 -1.63
N LEU A 228 11.79 0.33 -1.84
CA LEU A 228 10.98 -0.18 -2.95
C LEU A 228 11.03 0.70 -4.19
N ALA A 229 11.14 2.01 -4.03
CA ALA A 229 11.16 2.95 -5.15
C ALA A 229 11.85 4.25 -4.75
N LEU A 230 12.23 5.03 -5.75
CA LEU A 230 12.61 6.41 -5.58
C LEU A 230 11.39 7.33 -5.81
N SER A 231 11.31 8.42 -5.05
CA SER A 231 10.38 9.50 -5.31
C SER A 231 10.74 10.26 -6.59
N ASP A 232 9.85 11.15 -7.07
CA ASP A 232 10.14 12.05 -8.20
C ASP A 232 11.41 12.92 -7.98
N GLN A 233 11.86 13.01 -6.75
CA GLN A 233 13.04 13.75 -6.36
C GLN A 233 14.29 12.87 -6.15
N GLY A 234 14.23 11.58 -6.47
CA GLY A 234 15.33 10.64 -6.32
C GLY A 234 15.61 10.23 -4.86
N VAL A 235 14.62 10.40 -3.97
CA VAL A 235 14.72 10.01 -2.56
C VAL A 235 14.07 8.64 -2.34
N PRO A 236 14.74 7.69 -1.63
CA PRO A 236 14.17 6.38 -1.31
C PRO A 236 12.83 6.46 -0.58
N THR A 237 11.89 5.59 -0.96
CA THR A 237 10.56 5.47 -0.35
C THR A 237 10.30 4.05 0.12
N GLN A 238 9.41 3.87 1.10
CA GLN A 238 9.09 2.57 1.70
C GLN A 238 10.37 1.83 2.12
N LEU A 239 11.21 2.50 2.88
CA LEU A 239 12.58 2.11 3.18
C LEU A 239 12.73 1.50 4.59
N THR A 240 13.79 0.69 4.73
CA THR A 240 14.25 0.14 6.01
C THR A 240 15.77 0.09 6.03
N LEU A 241 16.37 0.29 7.20
CA LEU A 241 17.81 0.13 7.39
C LEU A 241 18.15 -1.38 7.45
N GLU A 242 19.17 -1.79 6.71
CA GLU A 242 19.71 -3.15 6.78
C GLU A 242 20.99 -3.24 7.61
N ALA A 243 21.87 -2.26 7.47
CA ALA A 243 23.14 -2.23 8.19
C ALA A 243 23.71 -0.82 8.26
N ILE A 244 24.58 -0.59 9.23
CA ILE A 244 25.49 0.57 9.29
C ILE A 244 26.92 0.05 9.08
N LEU A 245 27.60 0.57 8.05
CA LEU A 245 28.91 0.13 7.58
C LEU A 245 30.03 0.97 8.17
#